data_7fc891381cfb4dc73a5490889938a296
#
_entry.id   7fc891381cfb4dc73a5490889938a296
#
_cell.length_a   1.000
_cell.length_b   1.000
_cell.length_c   1.000
_cell.angle_alpha   90.00
_cell.angle_beta   90.00
_cell.angle_gamma   90.00
#
_symmetry.space_group_name_H-M   'P 1'
#
loop_
_entity.id
_entity.type
_entity.pdbx_description
1 polymer ?
#
loop_
_entity_poly.entity_id
_entity_poly.type
_entity_poly.pdbx_seq_one_letter_code
_entity_poly.pdbx_strand_id
1 'polypeptide(L)'
;MDKTIDRLLADGETKQALDKLGGLLNDLSVKYQEDWFAISARFHQLENEKLRGLLPEGERHVENKINFDLLTLFKDCREIARNYVSPTYLSGGLEQNSEQLLENKLLGKYKVLEKVGEGATGLIFKGKDEFSGRIVAIKVLKVQTSELQRAEAEVEKVARFKHRGIIKIFDVYFDSYPLCIITEFIDGVNLDKLIQSSGAIPLARTRELICQLGDTLDYIRHRKVRHTTIRPSKIQIDEEGYPVLSPFEVIKSGKADRNLEKVLQDCAYLSPEKLAASEGIETYNAQAEERSDQFSMAVLTYEMLTGKRLFDGENIPKIINARNSFFGNARHRQAQLSLLDDYPAMKRILSKMLQELPERRYEDLKSALRAIDAIQVNEKPWLLKAKDSYQRCLLSNGSFIVHFYENLFNVLPEVQSMFSGHKDQHRMLQNAVLLLLESDGNRNFLERILQSPKHSGLQTQHYEIFIAQLIKTAAEHDEKWNEDLRKAWEKTIEPALKIINIKAAE
;
A
#
# COMPACT_ATOMS: atom_id res chain seq x y z
N MET A 1 32.67 8.97 9.12
CA MET A 1 32.85 10.41 9.26
C MET A 1 34.23 10.73 9.82
N ASP A 2 34.85 11.66 9.22
CA ASP A 2 36.28 11.78 9.09
C ASP A 2 36.93 12.45 10.33
N LYS A 3 37.84 11.78 10.99
CA LYS A 3 38.69 12.35 12.05
C LYS A 3 39.54 13.57 11.58
N THR A 4 39.44 13.88 10.27
CA THR A 4 40.22 14.92 9.60
C THR A 4 39.73 16.32 9.92
N ILE A 5 38.41 16.54 10.13
CA ILE A 5 37.86 17.88 10.45
C ILE A 5 38.25 18.30 11.86
N ASP A 6 38.13 17.39 12.85
CA ASP A 6 38.60 17.64 14.22
C ASP A 6 40.08 18.04 14.24
N ARG A 7 40.90 17.40 13.39
CA ARG A 7 42.36 17.68 13.27
C ARG A 7 42.61 19.03 12.62
N LEU A 8 41.93 19.33 11.49
CA LEU A 8 42.07 20.60 10.79
C LEU A 8 41.71 21.81 11.69
N LEU A 9 40.65 21.67 12.51
CA LEU A 9 40.26 22.70 13.48
C LEU A 9 41.29 22.85 14.62
N ALA A 10 41.86 21.74 15.09
CA ALA A 10 42.89 21.76 16.13
C ALA A 10 44.20 22.38 15.61
N ASP A 11 44.54 22.17 14.33
CA ASP A 11 45.73 22.67 13.66
C ASP A 11 45.52 24.13 13.18
N GLY A 12 44.35 24.76 13.37
CA GLY A 12 44.04 26.13 12.95
C GLY A 12 43.73 26.29 11.46
N GLU A 13 43.52 25.17 10.74
CA GLU A 13 43.26 25.19 9.31
C GLU A 13 41.74 25.35 9.01
N THR A 14 41.17 26.44 9.53
CA THR A 14 39.71 26.75 9.52
C THR A 14 39.10 26.70 8.11
N LYS A 15 39.84 27.22 7.09
CA LYS A 15 39.37 27.23 5.70
C LYS A 15 39.18 25.80 5.15
N GLN A 16 40.18 24.92 5.35
CA GLN A 16 40.09 23.53 4.89
C GLN A 16 39.02 22.75 5.65
N ALA A 17 38.80 23.03 6.93
CA ALA A 17 37.72 22.46 7.71
C ALA A 17 36.34 22.91 7.20
N LEU A 18 36.16 24.20 6.83
CA LEU A 18 34.96 24.75 6.22
C LEU A 18 34.63 24.07 4.87
N ASP A 19 35.61 24.01 3.96
CA ASP A 19 35.41 23.41 2.64
C ASP A 19 35.02 21.94 2.76
N LYS A 20 35.68 21.23 3.67
CA LYS A 20 35.43 19.81 3.89
C LYS A 20 34.06 19.57 4.55
N LEU A 21 33.67 20.40 5.50
CA LEU A 21 32.35 20.32 6.14
C LEU A 21 31.24 20.70 5.14
N GLY A 22 31.45 21.72 4.31
CA GLY A 22 30.51 22.10 3.26
C GLY A 22 30.23 20.97 2.27
N GLY A 23 31.27 20.24 1.88
CA GLY A 23 31.10 19.06 1.04
C GLY A 23 30.28 17.93 1.70
N LEU A 24 30.41 17.76 3.00
CA LEU A 24 29.63 16.78 3.78
C LEU A 24 28.19 17.22 4.03
N LEU A 25 27.95 18.53 4.11
CA LEU A 25 26.64 19.13 4.40
C LEU A 25 25.71 19.17 3.19
N ASN A 26 26.24 19.04 1.98
CA ASN A 26 25.39 18.93 0.77
C ASN A 26 24.37 17.80 0.86
N ASP A 27 24.61 16.84 1.72
CA ASP A 27 23.77 15.67 1.95
C ASP A 27 22.89 15.79 3.21
N LEU A 28 22.91 16.93 3.92
CA LEU A 28 22.17 17.15 5.17
C LEU A 28 21.05 18.20 5.00
N SER A 29 20.22 18.38 6.03
CA SER A 29 19.06 19.26 5.95
C SER A 29 19.42 20.73 5.72
N VAL A 30 18.49 21.49 5.12
CA VAL A 30 18.60 22.91 4.81
C VAL A 30 19.07 23.74 6.00
N LYS A 31 18.60 23.44 7.22
CA LYS A 31 19.00 24.13 8.45
C LYS A 31 20.53 24.14 8.68
N TYR A 32 21.17 22.97 8.51
CA TYR A 32 22.61 22.86 8.71
C TYR A 32 23.42 23.52 7.59
N GLN A 33 22.85 23.56 6.40
CA GLN A 33 23.40 24.34 5.29
C GLN A 33 23.34 25.83 5.57
N GLU A 34 22.23 26.34 6.11
CA GLU A 34 22.06 27.74 6.52
C GLU A 34 23.06 28.14 7.63
N ASP A 35 23.21 27.30 8.66
CA ASP A 35 24.18 27.49 9.73
C ASP A 35 25.61 27.50 9.19
N TRP A 36 25.96 26.60 8.29
CA TRP A 36 27.24 26.54 7.61
C TRP A 36 27.47 27.78 6.74
N PHE A 37 26.47 28.25 5.96
CA PHE A 37 26.58 29.46 5.16
C PHE A 37 26.84 30.67 6.03
N ALA A 38 26.15 30.79 7.19
CA ALA A 38 26.36 31.88 8.12
C ALA A 38 27.76 31.89 8.74
N ILE A 39 28.32 30.71 9.05
CA ILE A 39 29.68 30.55 9.58
C ILE A 39 30.70 30.84 8.48
N SER A 40 30.50 30.31 7.28
CA SER A 40 31.35 30.51 6.12
C SER A 40 31.43 31.99 5.71
N ALA A 41 30.28 32.70 5.70
CA ALA A 41 30.23 34.14 5.40
C ALA A 41 31.05 34.95 6.41
N ARG A 42 30.97 34.65 7.72
CA ARG A 42 31.76 35.29 8.76
C ARG A 42 33.25 35.02 8.59
N PHE A 43 33.63 33.84 8.23
CA PHE A 43 35.04 33.51 7.97
C PHE A 43 35.59 34.29 6.77
N HIS A 44 34.87 34.32 5.65
CA HIS A 44 35.27 35.04 4.45
C HIS A 44 35.33 36.58 4.70
N GLN A 45 34.44 37.10 5.54
CA GLN A 45 34.50 38.50 5.95
C GLN A 45 35.79 38.79 6.73
N LEU A 46 36.13 37.96 7.71
CA LEU A 46 37.36 38.06 8.48
C LEU A 46 38.61 38.01 7.59
N GLU A 47 38.66 37.09 6.64
CA GLU A 47 39.76 36.94 5.69
C GLU A 47 39.90 38.17 4.79
N ASN A 48 38.80 38.76 4.32
CA ASN A 48 38.81 39.99 3.53
C ASN A 48 39.28 41.19 4.34
N GLU A 49 38.91 41.30 5.62
CA GLU A 49 39.38 42.35 6.53
C GLU A 49 40.88 42.22 6.81
N LYS A 50 41.40 41.02 6.98
CA LYS A 50 42.86 40.73 7.07
C LYS A 50 43.57 41.16 5.82
N LEU A 51 43.09 40.82 4.64
CA LEU A 51 43.70 41.21 3.37
C LEU A 51 43.73 42.69 3.13
N ARG A 52 42.80 43.48 3.73
CA ARG A 52 42.73 44.94 3.64
C ARG A 52 43.54 45.66 4.72
N GLY A 53 44.22 44.90 5.61
CA GLY A 53 44.96 45.46 6.73
C GLY A 53 44.04 46.06 7.82
N LEU A 54 42.75 45.77 7.79
CA LEU A 54 41.74 46.22 8.75
C LEU A 54 41.52 45.08 9.76
N LEU A 55 42.51 44.88 10.65
CA LEU A 55 42.38 43.87 11.70
C LEU A 55 41.44 44.36 12.80
N PRO A 56 40.30 43.70 13.06
CA PRO A 56 39.45 44.11 14.18
C PRO A 56 40.15 43.85 15.51
N GLU A 57 39.96 44.77 16.47
CA GLU A 57 40.34 44.52 17.87
C GLU A 57 39.63 43.26 18.35
N GLY A 58 40.40 42.19 18.62
CA GLY A 58 39.86 40.88 19.02
C GLY A 58 39.80 39.82 17.92
N GLU A 59 40.61 39.95 16.85
CA GLU A 59 40.71 38.96 15.75
C GLU A 59 40.72 37.51 16.22
N ARG A 60 41.57 37.18 17.21
CA ARG A 60 41.61 35.83 17.81
C ARG A 60 40.27 35.41 18.45
N HIS A 61 39.50 36.34 18.96
CA HIS A 61 38.18 36.03 19.56
C HIS A 61 37.16 35.66 18.47
N VAL A 62 37.17 36.35 17.34
CA VAL A 62 36.31 36.05 16.18
C VAL A 62 36.67 34.72 15.55
N GLU A 63 37.97 34.46 15.36
CA GLU A 63 38.45 33.19 14.85
C GLU A 63 38.11 32.01 15.75
N ASN A 64 38.31 32.18 17.06
CA ASN A 64 37.95 31.15 18.04
C ASN A 64 36.44 30.90 18.07
N LYS A 65 35.62 31.93 17.88
CA LYS A 65 34.17 31.79 17.80
C LYS A 65 33.74 31.04 16.53
N ILE A 66 34.34 31.36 15.38
CA ILE A 66 34.08 30.63 14.12
C ILE A 66 34.46 29.14 14.27
N ASN A 67 35.62 28.88 14.86
CA ASN A 67 36.07 27.49 15.11
C ASN A 67 35.14 26.75 16.09
N PHE A 68 34.65 27.42 17.12
CA PHE A 68 33.71 26.83 18.07
C PHE A 68 32.35 26.55 17.42
N ASP A 69 31.83 27.48 16.61
CA ASP A 69 30.56 27.31 15.89
C ASP A 69 30.67 26.16 14.87
N LEU A 70 31.81 26.05 14.15
CA LEU A 70 32.10 24.96 13.24
C LEU A 70 32.18 23.60 13.97
N LEU A 71 32.83 23.57 15.12
CA LEU A 71 32.97 22.33 15.92
C LEU A 71 31.64 21.89 16.48
N THR A 72 30.79 22.83 16.85
CA THR A 72 29.42 22.56 17.31
C THR A 72 28.56 22.00 16.15
N LEU A 73 28.56 22.70 15.01
CA LEU A 73 27.85 22.24 13.82
C LEU A 73 28.30 20.84 13.38
N PHE A 74 29.62 20.59 13.40
CA PHE A 74 30.19 19.30 13.06
C PHE A 74 29.80 18.20 14.04
N LYS A 75 29.73 18.50 15.37
CA LYS A 75 29.25 17.54 16.38
C LYS A 75 27.80 17.21 16.18
N ASP A 76 26.96 18.19 15.94
CA ASP A 76 25.53 18.02 15.68
C ASP A 76 25.31 17.17 14.42
N CYS A 77 26.01 17.51 13.33
CA CYS A 77 26.00 16.73 12.11
C CYS A 77 26.52 15.30 12.30
N ARG A 78 27.53 15.10 13.16
CA ARG A 78 28.10 13.78 13.46
C ARG A 78 27.17 12.92 14.29
N GLU A 79 26.43 13.51 15.23
CA GLU A 79 25.43 12.81 16.03
C GLU A 79 24.24 12.39 15.17
N ILE A 80 23.77 13.29 14.32
CA ILE A 80 22.72 13.02 13.34
C ILE A 80 23.19 11.94 12.35
N ALA A 81 24.41 12.06 11.81
CA ALA A 81 24.94 11.07 10.86
C ALA A 81 25.23 9.69 11.47
N ARG A 82 25.40 9.59 12.79
CA ARG A 82 25.43 8.29 13.48
C ARG A 82 24.08 7.61 13.54
N ASN A 83 23.02 8.42 13.57
CA ASN A 83 21.64 7.98 13.68
C ASN A 83 20.88 8.04 12.35
N TYR A 84 21.41 8.76 11.35
CA TYR A 84 20.85 8.91 10.02
C TYR A 84 21.52 7.99 8.99
N VAL A 85 20.72 7.49 8.07
CA VAL A 85 21.21 6.77 6.88
C VAL A 85 21.63 7.82 5.85
N SER A 86 22.92 7.84 5.47
CA SER A 86 23.42 8.75 4.44
C SER A 86 22.76 8.51 3.08
N PRO A 87 22.48 9.56 2.28
CA PRO A 87 21.97 9.46 0.91
C PRO A 87 22.80 8.60 -0.03
N THR A 88 24.10 8.59 0.18
CA THR A 88 25.04 7.75 -0.57
C THR A 88 24.73 6.26 -0.45
N TYR A 89 24.08 5.85 0.63
CA TYR A 89 23.58 4.49 0.80
C TYR A 89 22.30 4.19 0.00
N LEU A 90 21.53 5.22 -0.37
CA LEU A 90 20.29 5.05 -1.13
C LEU A 90 20.45 5.33 -2.63
N SER A 91 21.46 6.13 -3.02
CA SER A 91 21.75 6.48 -4.43
C SER A 91 22.80 5.57 -5.09
N GLY A 92 23.64 4.91 -4.32
CA GLY A 92 24.65 3.97 -4.80
C GLY A 92 24.21 2.53 -4.63
N GLY A 93 23.46 1.97 -5.61
CA GLY A 93 23.24 0.54 -5.75
C GLY A 93 22.71 -0.13 -4.48
N LEU A 94 21.41 -0.09 -4.28
CA LEU A 94 20.66 -0.88 -3.26
C LEU A 94 20.73 -2.39 -3.52
N GLU A 95 21.82 -2.87 -4.09
CA GLU A 95 22.05 -4.29 -4.30
C GLU A 95 22.77 -4.88 -3.07
N GLN A 96 22.03 -5.68 -2.37
CA GLN A 96 22.40 -6.80 -1.49
C GLN A 96 22.74 -6.58 -0.01
N ASN A 97 22.98 -5.35 0.54
CA ASN A 97 23.27 -5.22 1.99
C ASN A 97 22.60 -4.00 2.70
N SER A 98 21.92 -3.14 1.97
CA SER A 98 21.39 -1.87 2.51
C SER A 98 20.12 -2.01 3.33
N GLU A 99 19.38 -3.10 3.18
CA GLU A 99 18.12 -3.33 3.89
C GLU A 99 18.32 -3.54 5.38
N GLN A 100 19.34 -4.31 5.76
CA GLN A 100 19.72 -4.53 7.17
C GLN A 100 20.29 -3.27 7.84
N LEU A 101 20.79 -2.32 7.05
CA LEU A 101 21.37 -1.07 7.55
C LEU A 101 20.31 -0.04 7.98
N LEU A 102 19.08 -0.16 7.48
CA LEU A 102 17.95 0.72 7.84
C LEU A 102 17.20 0.21 9.06
N GLU A 103 17.19 -1.09 9.30
CA GLU A 103 16.54 -1.67 10.48
C GLU A 103 17.19 -1.14 11.77
N ASN A 104 16.35 -0.83 12.75
CA ASN A 104 16.74 -0.23 14.03
C ASN A 104 17.34 1.19 13.97
N LYS A 105 17.30 1.88 12.82
CA LYS A 105 17.68 3.30 12.72
C LYS A 105 16.52 4.21 13.06
N LEU A 106 16.86 5.40 13.56
CA LEU A 106 15.90 6.45 13.83
C LEU A 106 15.79 7.39 12.61
N LEU A 107 14.55 7.66 12.19
CA LEU A 107 14.18 8.71 11.26
C LEU A 107 13.38 9.76 12.05
N GLY A 108 14.05 10.80 12.56
CA GLY A 108 13.46 11.70 13.55
C GLY A 108 13.02 10.93 14.79
N LYS A 109 11.72 10.94 15.10
CA LYS A 109 11.12 10.19 16.23
C LYS A 109 10.69 8.75 15.86
N TYR A 110 10.88 8.31 14.63
CA TYR A 110 10.39 7.01 14.15
C TYR A 110 11.52 6.00 14.07
N LYS A 111 11.39 4.92 14.85
CA LYS A 111 12.28 3.79 14.76
C LYS A 111 11.86 2.88 13.61
N VAL A 112 12.77 2.59 12.69
CA VAL A 112 12.56 1.65 11.60
C VAL A 112 12.66 0.23 12.16
N LEU A 113 11.66 -0.61 11.91
CA LEU A 113 11.61 -1.99 12.40
C LEU A 113 12.04 -2.99 11.33
N GLU A 114 11.21 -3.15 10.31
CA GLU A 114 11.42 -4.15 9.25
C GLU A 114 10.99 -3.61 7.88
N LYS A 115 11.59 -4.11 6.79
CA LYS A 115 11.13 -3.85 5.43
C LYS A 115 9.85 -4.65 5.16
N VAL A 116 8.80 -3.95 4.73
CA VAL A 116 7.50 -4.55 4.41
C VAL A 116 7.33 -4.73 2.91
N GLY A 117 7.96 -3.88 2.12
CA GLY A 117 7.84 -3.95 0.68
C GLY A 117 8.71 -2.96 -0.07
N GLU A 118 8.74 -3.14 -1.37
CA GLU A 118 9.38 -2.25 -2.33
C GLU A 118 8.44 -2.00 -3.48
N GLY A 119 8.39 -0.76 -3.93
CA GLY A 119 7.60 -0.34 -5.08
C GLY A 119 8.37 0.59 -5.99
N ALA A 120 7.80 0.90 -7.14
CA ALA A 120 8.40 1.80 -8.12
C ALA A 120 8.75 3.20 -7.57
N THR A 121 8.09 3.63 -6.49
CA THR A 121 8.28 4.95 -5.89
C THR A 121 9.14 4.93 -4.63
N GLY A 122 9.62 3.77 -4.20
CA GLY A 122 10.46 3.68 -3.00
C GLY A 122 10.31 2.41 -2.19
N LEU A 123 10.97 2.41 -1.04
CA LEU A 123 10.93 1.33 -0.07
C LEU A 123 9.87 1.62 1.00
N ILE A 124 9.23 0.58 1.50
CA ILE A 124 8.24 0.69 2.58
C ILE A 124 8.74 -0.12 3.76
N PHE A 125 8.87 0.55 4.89
CA PHE A 125 9.24 -0.07 6.16
C PHE A 125 8.08 0.03 7.15
N LYS A 126 7.97 -0.95 8.02
CA LYS A 126 7.23 -0.84 9.26
C LYS A 126 8.11 -0.09 10.27
N GLY A 127 7.52 0.86 10.96
CA GLY A 127 8.20 1.63 11.98
C GLY A 127 7.35 1.80 13.22
N LYS A 128 7.97 2.38 14.25
CA LYS A 128 7.30 2.73 15.50
C LYS A 128 7.63 4.17 15.86
N ASP A 129 6.61 4.95 16.14
CA ASP A 129 6.76 6.25 16.77
C ASP A 129 7.21 6.02 18.22
N GLU A 130 8.44 6.37 18.56
CA GLU A 130 9.04 6.12 19.89
C GLU A 130 8.33 6.91 21.00
N PHE A 131 7.69 8.04 20.64
CA PHE A 131 6.98 8.86 21.62
C PHE A 131 5.57 8.32 21.93
N SER A 132 4.78 8.01 20.87
CA SER A 132 3.39 7.54 21.05
C SER A 132 3.26 6.01 21.11
N GLY A 133 4.32 5.27 20.79
CA GLY A 133 4.28 3.81 20.67
C GLY A 133 3.54 3.29 19.42
N ARG A 134 3.02 4.19 18.58
CA ARG A 134 2.21 3.86 17.41
C ARG A 134 3.04 3.16 16.33
N ILE A 135 2.47 2.12 15.73
CA ILE A 135 3.02 1.49 14.54
C ILE A 135 2.67 2.32 13.32
N VAL A 136 3.65 2.58 12.46
CA VAL A 136 3.55 3.43 11.27
C VAL A 136 4.15 2.74 10.06
N ALA A 137 3.74 3.17 8.86
CA ALA A 137 4.43 2.84 7.64
C ALA A 137 5.36 4.01 7.26
N ILE A 138 6.62 3.69 7.02
CA ILE A 138 7.67 4.63 6.61
C ILE A 138 7.94 4.37 5.14
N LYS A 139 7.49 5.28 4.28
CA LYS A 139 7.76 5.20 2.84
C LYS A 139 8.96 6.07 2.51
N VAL A 140 10.08 5.43 2.21
CA VAL A 140 11.30 6.08 1.73
C VAL A 140 11.18 6.28 0.22
N LEU A 141 11.21 7.52 -0.23
CA LEU A 141 10.95 7.88 -1.63
C LEU A 141 12.24 7.82 -2.47
N LYS A 142 12.13 7.22 -3.65
CA LYS A 142 13.13 7.30 -4.72
C LYS A 142 12.77 8.46 -5.66
N VAL A 143 13.17 9.68 -5.32
CA VAL A 143 12.80 10.91 -6.07
C VAL A 143 14.04 11.68 -6.43
N GLN A 144 14.08 12.21 -7.66
CA GLN A 144 15.11 13.14 -8.08
C GLN A 144 14.85 14.53 -7.51
N THR A 145 15.91 15.26 -7.20
CA THR A 145 15.84 16.62 -6.60
C THR A 145 14.97 17.59 -7.41
N SER A 146 14.94 17.45 -8.74
CA SER A 146 14.11 18.26 -9.64
C SER A 146 12.59 18.05 -9.50
N GLU A 147 12.17 16.99 -8.82
CA GLU A 147 10.75 16.61 -8.66
C GLU A 147 10.23 16.86 -7.25
N LEU A 148 11.09 17.25 -6.34
CA LEU A 148 10.81 17.44 -4.92
C LEU A 148 9.66 18.40 -4.66
N GLN A 149 9.74 19.64 -5.18
CA GLN A 149 8.71 20.68 -4.97
C GLN A 149 7.33 20.23 -5.44
N ARG A 150 7.28 19.47 -6.52
CA ARG A 150 6.03 18.92 -7.03
C ARG A 150 5.48 17.82 -6.13
N ALA A 151 6.35 16.94 -5.66
CA ALA A 151 6.00 15.88 -4.72
C ALA A 151 5.46 16.44 -3.41
N GLU A 152 6.12 17.46 -2.87
CA GLU A 152 5.72 18.15 -1.66
C GLU A 152 4.34 18.80 -1.79
N ALA A 153 4.11 19.59 -2.83
CA ALA A 153 2.83 20.25 -3.09
C ALA A 153 1.65 19.27 -3.23
N GLU A 154 1.90 18.07 -3.75
CA GLU A 154 0.86 17.06 -3.90
C GLU A 154 0.63 16.29 -2.60
N VAL A 155 1.68 15.95 -1.87
CA VAL A 155 1.56 15.33 -0.53
C VAL A 155 0.81 16.25 0.43
N GLU A 156 1.09 17.57 0.40
CA GLU A 156 0.40 18.55 1.22
C GLU A 156 -1.12 18.55 0.98
N LYS A 157 -1.56 18.42 -0.27
CA LYS A 157 -3.01 18.34 -0.60
C LYS A 157 -3.65 17.11 0.03
N VAL A 158 -2.97 15.98 0.00
CA VAL A 158 -3.49 14.69 0.48
C VAL A 158 -3.37 14.57 2.00
N ALA A 159 -2.36 15.18 2.61
CA ALA A 159 -2.15 15.16 4.07
C ALA A 159 -3.34 15.74 4.86
N ARG A 160 -4.15 16.59 4.21
CA ARG A 160 -5.36 17.18 4.80
C ARG A 160 -6.60 16.28 4.72
N PHE A 161 -6.51 15.12 4.08
CA PHE A 161 -7.65 14.23 3.93
C PHE A 161 -7.99 13.52 5.24
N LYS A 162 -9.28 13.50 5.56
CA LYS A 162 -9.85 12.80 6.71
C LYS A 162 -10.98 11.90 6.22
N HIS A 163 -10.63 10.70 5.78
CA HIS A 163 -11.59 9.72 5.30
C HIS A 163 -11.07 8.31 5.63
N ARG A 164 -11.98 7.39 6.06
CA ARG A 164 -11.59 6.03 6.43
C ARG A 164 -10.91 5.28 5.28
N GLY A 165 -11.39 5.46 4.06
CA GLY A 165 -10.87 4.81 2.85
C GLY A 165 -9.56 5.42 2.30
N ILE A 166 -8.89 6.31 3.03
CA ILE A 166 -7.64 6.95 2.60
C ILE A 166 -6.60 6.80 3.71
N ILE A 167 -5.43 6.27 3.37
CA ILE A 167 -4.31 6.15 4.31
C ILE A 167 -3.97 7.53 4.89
N LYS A 168 -3.96 7.65 6.23
CA LYS A 168 -3.60 8.90 6.91
C LYS A 168 -2.11 9.15 6.84
N ILE A 169 -1.73 10.40 6.56
CA ILE A 169 -0.37 10.88 6.68
C ILE A 169 -0.19 11.45 8.07
N PHE A 170 0.87 11.01 8.77
CA PHE A 170 1.20 11.51 10.10
C PHE A 170 2.32 12.53 10.06
N ASP A 171 3.30 12.32 9.15
CA ASP A 171 4.46 13.19 9.05
C ASP A 171 5.10 13.09 7.66
N VAL A 172 5.90 14.10 7.32
CA VAL A 172 6.58 14.19 6.02
C VAL A 172 7.97 14.76 6.23
N TYR A 173 8.98 14.10 5.73
CA TYR A 173 10.37 14.52 5.80
C TYR A 173 10.89 14.77 4.38
N PHE A 174 10.74 16.01 3.90
CA PHE A 174 11.28 16.47 2.63
C PHE A 174 12.55 17.28 2.78
N ASP A 175 12.75 17.91 3.97
CA ASP A 175 13.91 18.73 4.29
C ASP A 175 15.12 17.93 4.76
N SER A 176 14.94 16.62 4.95
CA SER A 176 15.98 15.72 5.41
C SER A 176 16.06 14.50 4.51
N TYR A 177 17.27 13.97 4.35
CA TYR A 177 17.46 12.74 3.59
C TYR A 177 17.54 11.53 4.55
N PRO A 178 16.93 10.40 4.24
CA PRO A 178 16.13 10.09 3.06
C PRO A 178 14.75 10.74 3.10
N LEU A 179 14.23 11.14 1.92
CA LEU A 179 12.88 11.67 1.80
C LEU A 179 11.88 10.63 2.22
N CYS A 180 11.07 10.93 3.21
CA CYS A 180 10.15 9.97 3.79
C CYS A 180 8.74 10.55 3.97
N ILE A 181 7.76 9.69 3.77
CA ILE A 181 6.38 9.94 4.17
C ILE A 181 6.01 8.92 5.24
N ILE A 182 5.57 9.41 6.39
CA ILE A 182 5.11 8.58 7.50
C ILE A 182 3.59 8.51 7.45
N THR A 183 3.08 7.31 7.36
CA THR A 183 1.64 7.07 7.23
C THR A 183 1.13 6.09 8.28
N GLU A 184 -0.17 6.00 8.36
CA GLU A 184 -0.84 4.90 9.03
C GLU A 184 -0.33 3.56 8.47
N PHE A 185 -0.02 2.62 9.35
CA PHE A 185 0.27 1.26 8.96
C PHE A 185 -1.05 0.48 8.94
N ILE A 186 -1.46 0.06 7.76
CA ILE A 186 -2.65 -0.79 7.60
C ILE A 186 -2.20 -2.24 7.78
N ASP A 187 -2.59 -2.84 8.90
CA ASP A 187 -2.42 -4.28 9.10
C ASP A 187 -3.55 -4.98 8.33
N GLY A 188 -3.22 -5.50 7.16
CA GLY A 188 -4.21 -6.00 6.23
C GLY A 188 -3.59 -6.65 5.00
N VAL A 189 -4.41 -6.90 4.00
CA VAL A 189 -4.02 -7.58 2.76
C VAL A 189 -4.15 -6.63 1.57
N ASN A 190 -3.15 -6.57 0.71
CA ASN A 190 -3.26 -5.86 -0.56
C ASN A 190 -4.27 -6.58 -1.46
N LEU A 191 -5.18 -5.83 -2.10
CA LEU A 191 -6.24 -6.40 -2.94
C LEU A 191 -5.70 -7.20 -4.12
N ASP A 192 -4.58 -6.81 -4.70
CA ASP A 192 -3.92 -7.57 -5.76
C ASP A 192 -3.48 -8.95 -5.26
N LYS A 193 -2.85 -9.00 -4.07
CA LYS A 193 -2.47 -10.25 -3.42
C LYS A 193 -3.69 -11.10 -3.03
N LEU A 194 -4.78 -10.45 -2.62
CA LEU A 194 -6.02 -11.13 -2.29
C LEU A 194 -6.61 -11.80 -3.55
N ILE A 195 -6.71 -11.09 -4.67
CA ILE A 195 -7.18 -11.64 -5.94
C ILE A 195 -6.26 -12.78 -6.41
N GLN A 196 -4.94 -12.61 -6.35
CA GLN A 196 -3.98 -13.63 -6.77
C GLN A 196 -4.05 -14.91 -5.92
N SER A 197 -4.28 -14.78 -4.61
CA SER A 197 -4.35 -15.92 -3.70
C SER A 197 -5.71 -16.61 -3.67
N SER A 198 -6.79 -15.82 -3.82
CA SER A 198 -8.17 -16.28 -3.68
C SER A 198 -8.86 -16.53 -5.01
N GLY A 199 -8.34 -15.97 -6.12
CA GLY A 199 -9.03 -15.94 -7.40
C GLY A 199 -10.20 -14.95 -7.40
N ALA A 200 -11.37 -15.40 -7.85
CA ALA A 200 -12.58 -14.57 -7.88
C ALA A 200 -13.08 -14.22 -6.47
N ILE A 201 -13.45 -12.97 -6.25
CA ILE A 201 -14.07 -12.47 -5.02
C ILE A 201 -15.59 -12.57 -5.18
N PRO A 202 -16.34 -13.08 -4.18
CA PRO A 202 -17.79 -13.20 -4.24
C PRO A 202 -18.51 -11.88 -4.54
N LEU A 203 -19.65 -11.96 -5.23
CA LEU A 203 -20.42 -10.80 -5.66
C LEU A 203 -20.80 -9.86 -4.50
N ALA A 204 -21.24 -10.40 -3.37
CA ALA A 204 -21.61 -9.60 -2.20
C ALA A 204 -20.45 -8.75 -1.72
N ARG A 205 -19.28 -9.39 -1.57
CA ARG A 205 -18.05 -8.74 -1.13
C ARG A 205 -17.51 -7.75 -2.15
N THR A 206 -17.52 -8.13 -3.42
CA THR A 206 -17.14 -7.23 -4.52
C THR A 206 -18.00 -5.98 -4.54
N ARG A 207 -19.35 -6.13 -4.41
CA ARG A 207 -20.28 -5.01 -4.34
C ARG A 207 -19.95 -4.07 -3.18
N GLU A 208 -19.77 -4.63 -1.98
CA GLU A 208 -19.42 -3.86 -0.80
C GLU A 208 -18.12 -3.05 -0.98
N LEU A 209 -17.05 -3.71 -1.39
CA LEU A 209 -15.75 -3.08 -1.62
C LEU A 209 -15.81 -1.97 -2.68
N ILE A 210 -16.55 -2.20 -3.77
CA ILE A 210 -16.70 -1.22 -4.84
C ILE A 210 -17.51 -0.01 -4.40
N CYS A 211 -18.57 -0.19 -3.62
CA CYS A 211 -19.35 0.93 -3.05
C CYS A 211 -18.50 1.75 -2.08
N GLN A 212 -17.77 1.11 -1.17
CA GLN A 212 -16.87 1.78 -0.23
C GLN A 212 -15.72 2.53 -0.92
N LEU A 213 -15.13 1.96 -1.98
CA LEU A 213 -14.15 2.65 -2.82
C LEU A 213 -14.77 3.85 -3.55
N GLY A 214 -16.00 3.70 -4.03
CA GLY A 214 -16.73 4.76 -4.67
C GLY A 214 -16.95 5.96 -3.77
N ASP A 215 -17.33 5.75 -2.51
CA ASP A 215 -17.46 6.81 -1.50
C ASP A 215 -16.11 7.51 -1.26
N THR A 216 -15.04 6.75 -1.24
CA THR A 216 -13.67 7.29 -1.11
C THR A 216 -13.30 8.19 -2.29
N LEU A 217 -13.61 7.75 -3.52
CA LEU A 217 -13.34 8.54 -4.73
C LEU A 217 -14.21 9.80 -4.81
N ASP A 218 -15.46 9.71 -4.41
CA ASP A 218 -16.37 10.87 -4.32
C ASP A 218 -15.81 11.91 -3.32
N TYR A 219 -15.32 11.46 -2.17
CA TYR A 219 -14.66 12.32 -1.19
C TYR A 219 -13.42 13.04 -1.75
N ILE A 220 -12.55 12.32 -2.48
CA ILE A 220 -11.34 12.88 -3.11
C ILE A 220 -11.72 13.92 -4.17
N ARG A 221 -12.71 13.62 -5.02
CA ARG A 221 -13.19 14.48 -6.09
C ARG A 221 -13.72 15.82 -5.56
N HIS A 222 -14.53 15.80 -4.51
CA HIS A 222 -15.06 17.03 -3.89
C HIS A 222 -13.95 17.98 -3.40
N ARG A 223 -12.74 17.47 -3.20
CA ARG A 223 -11.55 18.26 -2.83
C ARG A 223 -10.67 18.66 -4.00
N LYS A 224 -11.16 18.44 -5.25
CA LYS A 224 -10.44 18.79 -6.49
C LYS A 224 -9.06 18.16 -6.60
N VAL A 225 -8.83 17.03 -5.95
CA VAL A 225 -7.63 16.21 -6.09
C VAL A 225 -7.94 15.06 -7.05
N ARG A 226 -7.02 14.79 -7.96
CA ARG A 226 -7.18 13.74 -8.96
C ARG A 226 -6.51 12.45 -8.47
N HIS A 227 -7.25 11.36 -8.50
CA HIS A 227 -6.67 10.04 -8.33
C HIS A 227 -6.17 9.55 -9.69
N THR A 228 -4.88 9.17 -9.77
CA THR A 228 -4.26 8.91 -11.08
C THR A 228 -4.72 7.61 -11.70
N THR A 229 -4.79 6.52 -10.92
CA THR A 229 -5.20 5.20 -11.42
C THR A 229 -5.75 4.34 -10.27
N ILE A 230 -6.95 3.79 -10.47
CA ILE A 230 -7.58 2.84 -9.56
C ILE A 230 -7.16 1.44 -10.00
N ARG A 231 -6.46 0.70 -9.14
CA ARG A 231 -6.02 -0.68 -9.41
C ARG A 231 -5.81 -1.47 -8.13
N PRO A 232 -5.86 -2.82 -8.16
CA PRO A 232 -5.79 -3.65 -6.95
C PRO A 232 -4.58 -3.38 -6.07
N SER A 233 -3.40 -3.21 -6.66
CA SER A 233 -2.15 -3.02 -5.91
C SER A 233 -2.05 -1.73 -5.09
N LYS A 234 -2.99 -0.78 -5.29
CA LYS A 234 -3.10 0.47 -4.50
C LYS A 234 -4.12 0.42 -3.39
N ILE A 235 -4.81 -0.69 -3.25
CA ILE A 235 -5.90 -0.88 -2.31
C ILE A 235 -5.43 -1.88 -1.26
N GLN A 236 -5.43 -1.45 0.00
CA GLN A 236 -5.25 -2.33 1.15
C GLN A 236 -6.63 -2.64 1.72
N ILE A 237 -6.88 -3.89 2.04
CA ILE A 237 -8.06 -4.29 2.81
C ILE A 237 -7.61 -4.37 4.26
N ASP A 238 -8.16 -3.52 5.13
CA ASP A 238 -7.80 -3.49 6.54
C ASP A 238 -8.33 -4.72 7.31
N GLU A 239 -8.02 -4.81 8.60
CA GLU A 239 -8.47 -5.92 9.46
C GLU A 239 -9.99 -6.03 9.58
N GLU A 240 -10.72 -4.92 9.40
CA GLU A 240 -12.18 -4.91 9.40
C GLU A 240 -12.75 -5.21 8.01
N GLY A 241 -11.89 -5.47 7.03
CA GLY A 241 -12.26 -5.73 5.65
C GLY A 241 -12.54 -4.47 4.83
N TYR A 242 -12.28 -3.26 5.32
CA TYR A 242 -12.55 -2.02 4.60
C TYR A 242 -11.45 -1.69 3.60
N PRO A 243 -11.76 -1.24 2.35
CA PRO A 243 -10.76 -0.90 1.36
C PRO A 243 -10.17 0.49 1.65
N VAL A 244 -8.86 0.53 1.86
CA VAL A 244 -8.09 1.75 2.11
C VAL A 244 -7.20 2.03 0.92
N LEU A 245 -7.39 3.19 0.31
CA LEU A 245 -6.68 3.64 -0.88
C LEU A 245 -5.37 4.32 -0.49
N SER A 246 -4.28 3.90 -1.13
CA SER A 246 -3.01 4.61 -1.05
C SER A 246 -3.03 5.78 -2.04
N PRO A 247 -3.06 7.04 -1.58
CA PRO A 247 -3.16 8.20 -2.46
C PRO A 247 -1.85 8.52 -3.20
N PHE A 248 -0.77 7.78 -2.92
CA PHE A 248 0.59 8.15 -3.29
C PHE A 248 1.07 7.59 -4.65
N GLU A 249 0.56 8.13 -5.71
CA GLU A 249 1.28 8.19 -7.00
C GLU A 249 1.61 9.61 -7.44
N VAL A 250 1.74 10.45 -6.48
CA VAL A 250 1.94 11.87 -6.63
C VAL A 250 3.29 12.21 -7.24
N ILE A 251 4.27 11.32 -7.07
CA ILE A 251 5.60 11.51 -7.60
C ILE A 251 5.69 10.75 -8.93
N LYS A 252 5.38 11.42 -10.02
CA LYS A 252 5.78 10.95 -11.35
C LYS A 252 7.29 11.10 -11.41
N SER A 253 8.02 9.99 -11.29
CA SER A 253 9.43 9.95 -11.69
C SER A 253 9.57 10.54 -13.09
N GLY A 254 10.61 11.35 -13.31
CA GLY A 254 10.86 12.04 -14.55
C GLY A 254 10.84 11.14 -15.78
N LYS A 255 10.87 11.73 -16.96
CA LYS A 255 10.78 11.01 -18.26
C LYS A 255 11.78 9.86 -18.44
N ALA A 256 12.84 9.80 -17.62
CA ALA A 256 13.91 8.81 -17.71
C ALA A 256 13.67 7.50 -16.93
N ASP A 257 12.85 7.52 -15.86
CA ASP A 257 12.61 6.37 -14.98
C ASP A 257 11.14 5.96 -14.95
N ARG A 258 10.52 5.81 -16.11
CA ARG A 258 9.23 5.10 -16.19
C ARG A 258 9.53 3.64 -15.91
N ASN A 259 9.33 3.22 -14.66
CA ASN A 259 9.31 1.78 -14.35
C ASN A 259 8.29 1.13 -15.28
N LEU A 260 8.78 0.38 -16.26
CA LEU A 260 8.01 -0.23 -17.33
C LEU A 260 6.84 -1.06 -16.75
N GLU A 261 7.09 -1.77 -15.65
CA GLU A 261 6.11 -2.59 -14.96
C GLU A 261 4.93 -1.76 -14.41
N LYS A 262 5.21 -0.57 -13.87
CA LYS A 262 4.18 0.33 -13.36
C LYS A 262 3.30 0.88 -14.49
N VAL A 263 3.92 1.32 -15.58
CA VAL A 263 3.21 1.80 -16.77
C VAL A 263 2.34 0.69 -17.36
N LEU A 264 2.85 -0.53 -17.37
CA LEU A 264 2.16 -1.73 -17.80
C LEU A 264 0.91 -1.98 -16.97
N GLN A 265 1.05 -1.98 -15.63
CA GLN A 265 -0.06 -2.15 -14.71
C GLN A 265 -1.08 -1.03 -14.82
N ASP A 266 -0.65 0.22 -14.96
CA ASP A 266 -1.56 1.36 -15.11
C ASP A 266 -2.36 1.28 -16.42
N CYS A 267 -1.72 0.95 -17.55
CA CYS A 267 -2.37 0.83 -18.86
C CYS A 267 -3.54 -0.17 -18.86
N ALA A 268 -3.49 -1.21 -18.05
CA ALA A 268 -4.58 -2.18 -17.96
C ALA A 268 -5.88 -1.61 -17.39
N TYR A 269 -5.82 -0.56 -16.56
CA TYR A 269 -6.98 0.02 -15.86
C TYR A 269 -7.37 1.40 -16.35
N LEU A 270 -6.50 2.11 -17.07
CA LEU A 270 -6.80 3.44 -17.60
C LEU A 270 -7.96 3.38 -18.60
N SER A 271 -8.83 4.39 -18.58
CA SER A 271 -9.84 4.56 -19.62
C SER A 271 -9.22 4.93 -20.96
N PRO A 272 -9.92 4.71 -22.10
CA PRO A 272 -9.42 5.08 -23.43
C PRO A 272 -9.02 6.57 -23.54
N GLU A 273 -9.87 7.47 -23.04
CA GLU A 273 -9.64 8.91 -23.06
C GLU A 273 -8.46 9.34 -22.16
N LYS A 274 -8.25 8.66 -21.04
CA LYS A 274 -7.11 8.94 -20.14
C LYS A 274 -5.81 8.44 -20.73
N LEU A 275 -5.86 7.34 -21.46
CA LEU A 275 -4.71 6.82 -22.20
C LEU A 275 -4.34 7.77 -23.34
N ALA A 276 -5.31 8.21 -24.17
CA ALA A 276 -5.12 9.18 -25.24
C ALA A 276 -4.57 10.51 -24.72
N ALA A 277 -5.07 11.01 -23.60
CA ALA A 277 -4.55 12.22 -22.96
C ALA A 277 -3.10 12.07 -22.46
N SER A 278 -2.71 10.87 -22.04
CA SER A 278 -1.33 10.60 -21.62
C SER A 278 -0.33 10.61 -22.80
N GLU A 279 -0.84 10.39 -23.99
CA GLU A 279 -0.10 10.46 -25.27
C GLU A 279 -0.14 11.87 -25.90
N GLY A 280 -0.87 12.82 -25.27
CA GLY A 280 -1.01 14.20 -25.77
C GLY A 280 -2.00 14.37 -26.92
N ILE A 281 -2.85 13.37 -27.17
CA ILE A 281 -3.78 13.33 -28.30
C ILE A 281 -5.07 14.12 -28.00
N GLU A 282 -5.50 14.20 -26.73
CA GLU A 282 -6.76 14.83 -26.34
C GLU A 282 -6.62 15.74 -25.10
N THR A 283 -7.53 16.76 -25.03
CA THR A 283 -7.69 17.58 -23.81
C THR A 283 -8.58 16.87 -22.80
N TYR A 284 -8.05 16.67 -21.61
CA TYR A 284 -8.73 15.96 -20.53
C TYR A 284 -9.34 16.95 -19.51
N ASN A 285 -10.65 16.93 -19.35
CA ASN A 285 -11.37 17.82 -18.41
C ASN A 285 -11.92 17.05 -17.19
N ALA A 286 -12.45 17.80 -16.21
CA ALA A 286 -12.95 17.21 -14.96
C ALA A 286 -14.12 16.24 -15.15
N GLN A 287 -14.97 16.45 -16.15
CA GLN A 287 -16.11 15.58 -16.44
C GLN A 287 -15.66 14.28 -17.11
N ALA A 288 -14.65 14.34 -17.98
CA ALA A 288 -14.00 13.17 -18.55
C ALA A 288 -13.31 12.34 -17.45
N GLU A 289 -12.76 12.99 -16.40
CA GLU A 289 -12.13 12.30 -15.29
C GLU A 289 -13.09 11.43 -14.46
N GLU A 290 -14.27 11.94 -14.15
CA GLU A 290 -15.29 11.19 -13.41
C GLU A 290 -15.76 9.95 -14.16
N ARG A 291 -15.93 10.11 -15.48
CA ARG A 291 -16.31 8.99 -16.35
C ARG A 291 -15.16 8.02 -16.58
N SER A 292 -13.92 8.51 -16.49
CA SER A 292 -12.73 7.67 -16.50
C SER A 292 -12.62 6.78 -15.27
N ASP A 293 -12.96 7.30 -14.08
CA ASP A 293 -12.96 6.53 -12.85
C ASP A 293 -13.99 5.40 -12.90
N GLN A 294 -15.16 5.61 -13.52
CA GLN A 294 -16.14 4.54 -13.77
C GLN A 294 -15.52 3.38 -14.55
N PHE A 295 -14.76 3.69 -15.60
CA PHE A 295 -14.10 2.68 -16.42
C PHE A 295 -13.08 1.87 -15.60
N SER A 296 -12.20 2.55 -14.85
CA SER A 296 -11.21 1.90 -14.00
C SER A 296 -11.86 1.03 -12.93
N MET A 297 -12.96 1.52 -12.32
CA MET A 297 -13.74 0.75 -11.36
C MET A 297 -14.39 -0.48 -11.99
N ALA A 298 -14.85 -0.40 -13.24
CA ALA A 298 -15.43 -1.53 -13.94
C ALA A 298 -14.39 -2.61 -14.27
N VAL A 299 -13.17 -2.20 -14.69
CA VAL A 299 -12.06 -3.13 -14.92
C VAL A 299 -11.68 -3.84 -13.61
N LEU A 300 -11.56 -3.07 -12.52
CA LEU A 300 -11.30 -3.62 -11.19
C LEU A 300 -12.40 -4.60 -10.73
N THR A 301 -13.66 -4.22 -10.91
CA THR A 301 -14.82 -5.07 -10.53
C THR A 301 -14.83 -6.37 -11.33
N TYR A 302 -14.53 -6.30 -12.63
CA TYR A 302 -14.40 -7.49 -13.46
C TYR A 302 -13.31 -8.42 -12.93
N GLU A 303 -12.13 -7.89 -12.62
CA GLU A 303 -11.01 -8.68 -12.10
C GLU A 303 -11.35 -9.31 -10.75
N MET A 304 -12.01 -8.58 -9.85
CA MET A 304 -12.46 -9.12 -8.57
C MET A 304 -13.44 -10.29 -8.74
N LEU A 305 -14.40 -10.18 -9.65
CA LEU A 305 -15.42 -11.20 -9.86
C LEU A 305 -14.92 -12.43 -10.62
N THR A 306 -13.93 -12.25 -11.50
CA THR A 306 -13.45 -13.34 -12.38
C THR A 306 -12.09 -13.89 -11.95
N GLY A 307 -11.35 -13.18 -11.10
CA GLY A 307 -9.95 -13.47 -10.79
C GLY A 307 -9.01 -13.31 -11.99
N LYS A 308 -9.47 -12.68 -13.08
CA LYS A 308 -8.71 -12.50 -14.33
C LYS A 308 -8.72 -11.03 -14.75
N ARG A 309 -7.59 -10.55 -15.21
CA ARG A 309 -7.50 -9.20 -15.81
C ARG A 309 -8.33 -9.12 -17.08
N LEU A 310 -9.08 -8.04 -17.23
CA LEU A 310 -9.85 -7.78 -18.45
C LEU A 310 -8.92 -7.48 -19.64
N PHE A 311 -7.89 -6.70 -19.40
CA PHE A 311 -6.85 -6.34 -20.37
C PHE A 311 -5.51 -6.87 -19.87
N ASP A 312 -5.17 -8.08 -20.30
CA ASP A 312 -3.96 -8.78 -19.86
C ASP A 312 -2.87 -8.78 -20.94
N GLY A 313 -1.61 -8.77 -20.52
CA GLY A 313 -0.45 -8.82 -21.40
C GLY A 313 0.86 -8.65 -20.67
N GLU A 314 1.91 -9.32 -21.15
CA GLU A 314 3.27 -9.29 -20.60
C GLU A 314 4.00 -7.95 -20.88
N ASN A 315 3.46 -7.14 -21.82
CA ASN A 315 4.02 -5.86 -22.21
C ASN A 315 2.93 -4.91 -22.69
N ILE A 316 3.27 -3.61 -22.76
CA ILE A 316 2.32 -2.57 -23.15
C ILE A 316 1.66 -2.85 -24.51
N PRO A 317 2.38 -3.23 -25.61
CA PRO A 317 1.73 -3.57 -26.86
C PRO A 317 0.68 -4.68 -26.76
N LYS A 318 0.92 -5.73 -25.96
CA LYS A 318 -0.06 -6.81 -25.76
C LYS A 318 -1.31 -6.31 -25.04
N ILE A 319 -1.16 -5.47 -24.00
CA ILE A 319 -2.29 -4.83 -23.31
C ILE A 319 -3.07 -3.94 -24.25
N ILE A 320 -2.41 -3.11 -25.05
CA ILE A 320 -3.08 -2.25 -26.04
C ILE A 320 -3.82 -3.11 -27.07
N ASN A 321 -3.23 -4.19 -27.57
CA ASN A 321 -3.90 -5.12 -28.49
C ASN A 321 -5.12 -5.80 -27.86
N ALA A 322 -5.05 -6.20 -26.59
CA ALA A 322 -6.20 -6.75 -25.86
C ALA A 322 -7.34 -5.71 -25.76
N ARG A 323 -7.03 -4.46 -25.49
CA ARG A 323 -7.98 -3.33 -25.46
C ARG A 323 -8.60 -3.10 -26.84
N ASN A 324 -7.77 -2.99 -27.88
CA ASN A 324 -8.24 -2.80 -29.25
C ASN A 324 -9.16 -3.95 -29.70
N SER A 325 -8.82 -5.17 -29.34
CA SER A 325 -9.65 -6.35 -29.61
C SER A 325 -10.99 -6.29 -28.85
N PHE A 326 -10.99 -5.82 -27.61
CA PHE A 326 -12.22 -5.66 -26.82
C PHE A 326 -13.16 -4.61 -27.43
N PHE A 327 -12.65 -3.47 -27.87
CA PHE A 327 -13.47 -2.40 -28.47
C PHE A 327 -13.81 -2.69 -29.91
N GLY A 328 -12.87 -3.17 -30.72
CA GLY A 328 -13.06 -3.37 -32.17
C GLY A 328 -13.75 -4.68 -32.54
N ASN A 329 -13.80 -5.69 -31.67
CA ASN A 329 -14.38 -7.00 -31.96
C ASN A 329 -15.48 -7.38 -30.97
N ALA A 330 -16.73 -7.31 -31.41
CA ALA A 330 -17.90 -7.60 -30.58
C ALA A 330 -17.92 -9.06 -30.06
N ARG A 331 -17.43 -10.04 -30.86
CA ARG A 331 -17.36 -11.46 -30.43
C ARG A 331 -16.33 -11.63 -29.30
N HIS A 332 -15.17 -11.00 -29.43
CA HIS A 332 -14.13 -11.04 -28.41
C HIS A 332 -14.60 -10.39 -27.11
N ARG A 333 -15.23 -9.22 -27.18
CA ARG A 333 -15.83 -8.55 -26.03
C ARG A 333 -16.89 -9.41 -25.35
N GLN A 334 -17.78 -10.02 -26.14
CA GLN A 334 -18.80 -10.92 -25.61
C GLN A 334 -18.20 -12.15 -24.92
N ALA A 335 -17.17 -12.75 -25.50
CA ALA A 335 -16.47 -13.88 -24.90
C ALA A 335 -15.80 -13.52 -23.55
N GLN A 336 -15.19 -12.36 -23.45
CA GLN A 336 -14.65 -11.89 -22.14
C GLN A 336 -15.76 -11.63 -21.13
N LEU A 337 -16.82 -10.91 -21.51
CA LEU A 337 -17.93 -10.61 -20.62
C LEU A 337 -18.80 -11.83 -20.28
N SER A 338 -18.69 -12.95 -21.00
CA SER A 338 -19.38 -14.19 -20.64
C SER A 338 -18.86 -14.80 -19.32
N LEU A 339 -17.66 -14.44 -18.87
CA LEU A 339 -17.19 -14.83 -17.52
C LEU A 339 -18.04 -14.21 -16.38
N LEU A 340 -18.91 -13.26 -16.71
CA LEU A 340 -19.87 -12.64 -15.78
C LEU A 340 -21.31 -13.16 -15.98
N ASP A 341 -21.52 -14.24 -16.72
CA ASP A 341 -22.89 -14.74 -17.00
C ASP A 341 -23.62 -15.20 -15.73
N ASP A 342 -22.88 -15.63 -14.71
CA ASP A 342 -23.43 -15.93 -13.39
C ASP A 342 -23.92 -14.67 -12.64
N TYR A 343 -23.55 -13.47 -13.12
CA TYR A 343 -23.87 -12.18 -12.51
C TYR A 343 -24.55 -11.23 -13.52
N PRO A 344 -25.74 -11.55 -14.07
CA PRO A 344 -26.31 -10.83 -15.23
C PRO A 344 -26.61 -9.37 -14.95
N ALA A 345 -26.97 -8.99 -13.72
CA ALA A 345 -27.17 -7.60 -13.33
C ALA A 345 -25.85 -6.82 -13.31
N MET A 346 -24.81 -7.37 -12.72
CA MET A 346 -23.46 -6.78 -12.70
C MET A 346 -22.90 -6.71 -14.12
N LYS A 347 -23.02 -7.76 -14.92
CA LYS A 347 -22.59 -7.77 -16.32
C LYS A 347 -23.18 -6.61 -17.12
N ARG A 348 -24.47 -6.31 -16.98
CA ARG A 348 -25.12 -5.15 -17.64
C ARG A 348 -24.52 -3.83 -17.19
N ILE A 349 -24.30 -3.65 -15.90
CA ILE A 349 -23.72 -2.43 -15.33
C ILE A 349 -22.29 -2.24 -15.84
N LEU A 350 -21.45 -3.28 -15.74
CA LEU A 350 -20.07 -3.21 -16.21
C LEU A 350 -19.99 -3.00 -17.71
N SER A 351 -20.86 -3.61 -18.51
CA SER A 351 -20.93 -3.39 -19.95
C SER A 351 -21.21 -1.92 -20.30
N LYS A 352 -21.99 -1.20 -19.47
CA LYS A 352 -22.21 0.24 -19.62
C LYS A 352 -21.01 1.07 -19.16
N MET A 353 -20.41 0.74 -18.02
CA MET A 353 -19.24 1.46 -17.50
C MET A 353 -17.99 1.28 -18.38
N LEU A 354 -17.88 0.16 -19.11
CA LEU A 354 -16.79 -0.18 -20.00
C LEU A 354 -16.99 0.33 -21.43
N GLN A 355 -17.97 1.20 -21.69
CA GLN A 355 -18.12 1.81 -23.02
C GLN A 355 -16.86 2.61 -23.38
N GLU A 356 -16.45 2.54 -24.65
CA GLU A 356 -15.27 3.23 -25.17
C GLU A 356 -15.44 4.76 -25.01
N LEU A 357 -16.57 5.28 -25.46
CA LEU A 357 -16.92 6.69 -25.40
C LEU A 357 -17.47 7.04 -24.00
N PRO A 358 -16.88 8.03 -23.30
CA PRO A 358 -17.30 8.42 -21.95
C PRO A 358 -18.79 8.78 -21.84
N GLU A 359 -19.37 9.44 -22.85
CA GLU A 359 -20.77 9.86 -22.89
C GLU A 359 -21.77 8.70 -22.95
N ARG A 360 -21.33 7.50 -23.30
CA ARG A 360 -22.16 6.29 -23.31
C ARG A 360 -22.14 5.56 -21.96
N ARG A 361 -21.31 5.99 -21.03
CA ARG A 361 -21.28 5.49 -19.66
C ARG A 361 -22.42 6.07 -18.82
N TYR A 362 -22.39 5.89 -17.51
CA TYR A 362 -23.27 6.60 -16.62
C TYR A 362 -22.93 8.09 -16.58
N GLU A 363 -23.90 8.92 -16.24
CA GLU A 363 -23.73 10.38 -16.18
C GLU A 363 -22.62 10.75 -15.20
N ASP A 364 -22.60 10.09 -14.03
CA ASP A 364 -21.61 10.24 -12.98
C ASP A 364 -21.27 8.91 -12.31
N LEU A 365 -20.21 8.88 -11.52
CA LEU A 365 -19.78 7.69 -10.77
C LEU A 365 -20.87 7.27 -9.77
N LYS A 366 -21.52 8.23 -9.13
CA LYS A 366 -22.57 7.96 -8.13
C LYS A 366 -23.76 7.21 -8.71
N SER A 367 -24.15 7.52 -9.94
CA SER A 367 -25.21 6.79 -10.66
C SER A 367 -24.83 5.35 -10.97
N ALA A 368 -23.56 5.13 -11.33
CA ALA A 368 -23.04 3.77 -11.52
C ALA A 368 -23.01 2.98 -10.21
N LEU A 369 -22.57 3.59 -9.12
CA LEU A 369 -22.53 2.97 -7.79
C LEU A 369 -23.93 2.66 -7.25
N ARG A 370 -24.91 3.54 -7.44
CA ARG A 370 -26.31 3.24 -7.09
C ARG A 370 -26.85 2.03 -7.84
N ALA A 371 -26.48 1.89 -9.12
CA ALA A 371 -26.89 0.71 -9.88
C ALA A 371 -26.24 -0.57 -9.37
N ILE A 372 -24.98 -0.51 -8.92
CA ILE A 372 -24.27 -1.63 -8.29
C ILE A 372 -24.88 -1.97 -6.92
N ASP A 373 -25.14 -0.96 -6.10
CA ASP A 373 -25.71 -1.12 -4.76
C ASP A 373 -27.13 -1.69 -4.81
N ALA A 374 -27.90 -1.36 -5.84
CA ALA A 374 -29.24 -1.88 -6.07
C ALA A 374 -29.27 -3.36 -6.49
N ILE A 375 -28.12 -3.99 -6.76
CA ILE A 375 -28.07 -5.43 -7.06
C ILE A 375 -28.49 -6.19 -5.82
N GLN A 376 -29.62 -6.91 -5.94
CA GLN A 376 -30.03 -7.82 -4.89
C GLN A 376 -29.10 -9.03 -4.87
N VAL A 377 -28.32 -9.14 -3.81
CA VAL A 377 -27.59 -10.33 -3.48
C VAL A 377 -28.52 -11.14 -2.60
N ASN A 378 -29.07 -12.23 -3.13
CA ASN A 378 -29.87 -13.17 -2.32
C ASN A 378 -28.89 -13.90 -1.37
N GLU A 379 -28.48 -13.23 -0.31
CA GLU A 379 -27.71 -13.87 0.74
C GLU A 379 -28.62 -14.88 1.44
N LYS A 380 -28.15 -16.10 1.51
CA LYS A 380 -28.86 -17.20 2.17
C LYS A 380 -29.03 -16.85 3.67
N PRO A 381 -30.19 -17.00 4.27
CA PRO A 381 -30.42 -16.58 5.67
C PRO A 381 -29.43 -17.19 6.67
N TRP A 382 -28.98 -18.42 6.40
CA TRP A 382 -27.98 -19.09 7.24
C TRP A 382 -26.57 -18.48 7.07
N LEU A 383 -26.22 -17.98 5.88
CA LEU A 383 -24.94 -17.31 5.64
C LEU A 383 -24.86 -15.99 6.42
N LEU A 384 -25.94 -15.20 6.44
CA LEU A 384 -26.02 -13.99 7.27
C LEU A 384 -25.85 -14.32 8.74
N LYS A 385 -26.55 -15.36 9.24
CA LYS A 385 -26.42 -15.79 10.64
C LYS A 385 -24.97 -16.20 10.98
N ALA A 386 -24.29 -16.92 10.10
CA ALA A 386 -22.90 -17.35 10.30
C ALA A 386 -21.94 -16.14 10.28
N LYS A 387 -22.14 -15.17 9.37
CA LYS A 387 -21.36 -13.92 9.32
C LYS A 387 -21.54 -13.09 10.59
N ASP A 388 -22.74 -12.88 11.05
CA ASP A 388 -23.05 -12.13 12.29
C ASP A 388 -22.43 -12.83 13.51
N SER A 389 -22.47 -14.16 13.54
CA SER A 389 -21.84 -14.97 14.59
C SER A 389 -20.33 -14.79 14.59
N TYR A 390 -19.70 -14.87 13.42
CA TYR A 390 -18.25 -14.65 13.28
C TYR A 390 -17.82 -13.25 13.73
N GLN A 391 -18.59 -12.22 13.39
CA GLN A 391 -18.32 -10.85 13.84
C GLN A 391 -18.35 -10.75 15.38
N ARG A 392 -19.33 -11.39 16.03
CA ARG A 392 -19.37 -11.42 17.50
C ARG A 392 -18.17 -12.16 18.09
N CYS A 393 -17.74 -13.27 17.49
CA CYS A 393 -16.53 -13.98 17.88
C CYS A 393 -15.28 -13.10 17.81
N LEU A 394 -15.12 -12.30 16.76
CA LEU A 394 -14.00 -11.37 16.62
C LEU A 394 -14.02 -10.24 17.66
N LEU A 395 -15.22 -9.80 18.09
CA LEU A 395 -15.39 -8.77 19.09
C LEU A 395 -15.22 -9.28 20.53
N SER A 396 -15.19 -10.59 20.75
CA SER A 396 -15.01 -11.21 22.06
C SER A 396 -13.57 -11.12 22.56
N ASN A 397 -13.17 -9.94 23.06
CA ASN A 397 -11.88 -9.65 23.73
C ASN A 397 -10.59 -10.11 22.98
N GLY A 398 -10.63 -10.26 21.66
CA GLY A 398 -9.46 -10.61 20.85
C GLY A 398 -8.88 -12.01 21.04
N SER A 399 -9.52 -12.86 21.84
CA SER A 399 -9.02 -14.20 22.19
C SER A 399 -9.49 -15.31 21.23
N PHE A 400 -10.50 -15.05 20.38
CA PHE A 400 -11.07 -16.06 19.47
C PHE A 400 -10.02 -16.76 18.62
N ILE A 401 -9.14 -15.99 17.99
CA ILE A 401 -8.14 -16.55 17.07
C ILE A 401 -7.07 -17.31 17.84
N VAL A 402 -6.64 -16.82 18.99
CA VAL A 402 -5.67 -17.50 19.85
C VAL A 402 -6.24 -18.86 20.31
N HIS A 403 -7.45 -18.87 20.86
CA HIS A 403 -8.14 -20.09 21.28
C HIS A 403 -8.37 -21.08 20.14
N PHE A 404 -8.68 -20.56 18.94
CA PHE A 404 -8.82 -21.45 17.77
C PHE A 404 -7.53 -22.20 17.49
N TYR A 405 -6.39 -21.53 17.45
CA TYR A 405 -5.11 -22.20 17.18
C TYR A 405 -4.65 -23.07 18.34
N GLU A 406 -4.91 -22.70 19.59
CA GLU A 406 -4.70 -23.58 20.74
C GLU A 406 -5.53 -24.86 20.62
N ASN A 407 -6.82 -24.75 20.33
CA ASN A 407 -7.70 -25.89 20.10
C ASN A 407 -7.23 -26.75 18.92
N LEU A 408 -6.81 -26.11 17.82
CA LEU A 408 -6.34 -26.82 16.61
C LEU A 408 -5.03 -27.58 16.89
N PHE A 409 -4.02 -26.93 17.48
CA PHE A 409 -2.72 -27.55 17.76
C PHE A 409 -2.76 -28.62 18.84
N ASN A 410 -3.72 -28.55 19.76
CA ASN A 410 -3.97 -29.63 20.73
C ASN A 410 -4.45 -30.90 20.05
N VAL A 411 -5.16 -30.79 18.92
CA VAL A 411 -5.70 -31.97 18.18
C VAL A 411 -4.79 -32.37 17.01
N LEU A 412 -4.12 -31.39 16.39
CA LEU A 412 -3.23 -31.54 15.23
C LEU A 412 -1.87 -30.87 15.48
N PRO A 413 -1.02 -31.40 16.35
CA PRO A 413 0.27 -30.79 16.68
C PRO A 413 1.22 -30.74 15.46
N GLU A 414 1.09 -31.65 14.51
CA GLU A 414 1.93 -31.71 13.31
C GLU A 414 1.76 -30.53 12.38
N VAL A 415 0.61 -29.86 12.39
CA VAL A 415 0.40 -28.67 11.53
C VAL A 415 0.95 -27.38 12.17
N GLN A 416 1.35 -27.41 13.44
CA GLN A 416 1.86 -26.22 14.14
C GLN A 416 3.07 -25.59 13.44
N SER A 417 3.96 -26.41 12.87
CA SER A 417 5.14 -25.93 12.15
C SER A 417 4.83 -25.19 10.84
N MET A 418 3.61 -25.38 10.30
CA MET A 418 3.14 -24.69 9.08
C MET A 418 2.71 -23.25 9.35
N PHE A 419 2.55 -22.86 10.62
CA PHE A 419 2.04 -21.56 11.05
C PHE A 419 3.13 -20.83 11.84
N SER A 420 3.99 -20.08 11.13
CA SER A 420 5.09 -19.32 11.73
C SER A 420 4.61 -17.99 12.31
N GLY A 421 4.32 -17.97 13.63
CA GLY A 421 4.08 -16.77 14.42
C GLY A 421 2.62 -16.28 14.50
N HIS A 422 2.28 -15.61 15.61
CA HIS A 422 0.91 -15.18 15.95
C HIS A 422 0.25 -14.25 14.89
N LYS A 423 1.02 -13.39 14.22
CA LYS A 423 0.47 -12.47 13.21
C LYS A 423 0.04 -13.18 11.92
N ASP A 424 0.80 -14.18 11.49
CA ASP A 424 0.43 -14.98 10.30
C ASP A 424 -0.77 -15.87 10.60
N GLN A 425 -0.88 -16.40 11.81
CA GLN A 425 -2.02 -17.17 12.28
C GLN A 425 -3.32 -16.35 12.21
N HIS A 426 -3.32 -15.14 12.75
CA HIS A 426 -4.46 -14.22 12.75
C HIS A 426 -4.96 -13.99 11.32
N ARG A 427 -4.07 -13.56 10.43
CA ARG A 427 -4.39 -13.28 9.04
C ARG A 427 -4.85 -14.50 8.26
N MET A 428 -4.23 -15.66 8.50
CA MET A 428 -4.59 -16.91 7.81
C MET A 428 -5.98 -17.39 8.23
N LEU A 429 -6.32 -17.33 9.53
CA LEU A 429 -7.64 -17.72 9.99
C LEU A 429 -8.73 -16.78 9.47
N GLN A 430 -8.51 -15.47 9.58
CA GLN A 430 -9.46 -14.48 9.05
C GLN A 430 -9.74 -14.73 7.56
N ASN A 431 -8.69 -14.90 6.76
CA ASN A 431 -8.84 -15.18 5.35
C ASN A 431 -9.58 -16.51 5.11
N ALA A 432 -9.23 -17.57 5.83
CA ALA A 432 -9.90 -18.86 5.68
C ALA A 432 -11.39 -18.80 6.03
N VAL A 433 -11.74 -18.12 7.13
CA VAL A 433 -13.13 -17.97 7.55
C VAL A 433 -13.91 -17.04 6.64
N LEU A 434 -13.34 -15.90 6.25
CA LEU A 434 -13.96 -15.01 5.25
C LEU A 434 -14.22 -15.77 3.94
N LEU A 435 -13.27 -16.58 3.52
CA LEU A 435 -13.41 -17.43 2.33
C LEU A 435 -14.57 -18.44 2.46
N LEU A 436 -14.69 -19.09 3.60
CA LEU A 436 -15.79 -20.01 3.87
C LEU A 436 -17.14 -19.29 3.91
N LEU A 437 -17.19 -18.12 4.53
CA LEU A 437 -18.40 -17.32 4.67
C LEU A 437 -18.80 -16.57 3.38
N GLU A 438 -17.84 -16.29 2.49
CA GLU A 438 -18.06 -15.51 1.27
C GLU A 438 -18.10 -16.36 0.00
N SER A 439 -17.65 -17.62 0.05
CA SER A 439 -17.55 -18.47 -1.15
C SER A 439 -18.89 -18.78 -1.80
N ASP A 440 -20.00 -18.64 -1.08
CA ASP A 440 -21.38 -19.03 -1.51
C ASP A 440 -21.42 -20.35 -2.28
N GLY A 441 -20.47 -21.27 -1.98
CA GLY A 441 -20.32 -22.52 -2.69
C GLY A 441 -19.63 -22.39 -4.06
N ASN A 442 -18.92 -21.31 -4.34
CA ASN A 442 -18.15 -21.14 -5.58
C ASN A 442 -17.04 -22.21 -5.67
N ARG A 443 -17.33 -23.27 -6.41
CA ARG A 443 -16.46 -24.44 -6.57
C ARG A 443 -15.07 -24.05 -7.07
N ASN A 444 -14.99 -23.22 -8.10
CA ASN A 444 -13.72 -22.81 -8.70
C ASN A 444 -12.80 -22.07 -7.73
N PHE A 445 -13.38 -21.33 -6.80
CA PHE A 445 -12.68 -20.58 -5.79
C PHE A 445 -12.06 -21.51 -4.73
N LEU A 446 -12.87 -22.43 -4.19
CA LEU A 446 -12.42 -23.39 -3.18
C LEU A 446 -11.38 -24.37 -3.75
N GLU A 447 -11.54 -24.80 -4.99
CA GLU A 447 -10.57 -25.68 -5.69
C GLU A 447 -9.20 -25.03 -5.83
N ARG A 448 -9.13 -23.71 -6.13
CA ARG A 448 -7.85 -22.99 -6.23
C ARG A 448 -7.13 -22.86 -4.91
N ILE A 449 -7.85 -22.65 -3.80
CA ILE A 449 -7.26 -22.60 -2.47
C ILE A 449 -6.60 -23.93 -2.15
N LEU A 450 -7.30 -25.03 -2.39
CA LEU A 450 -6.81 -26.39 -2.15
C LEU A 450 -5.60 -26.73 -3.03
N GLN A 451 -5.43 -26.08 -4.18
CA GLN A 451 -4.29 -26.24 -5.09
C GLN A 451 -3.08 -25.37 -4.72
N SER A 452 -3.20 -24.48 -3.73
CA SER A 452 -2.08 -23.62 -3.31
C SER A 452 -0.91 -24.48 -2.79
N PRO A 453 0.35 -24.17 -3.15
CA PRO A 453 1.52 -24.86 -2.62
C PRO A 453 1.61 -24.87 -1.08
N LYS A 454 0.98 -23.88 -0.42
CA LYS A 454 0.90 -23.83 1.05
C LYS A 454 0.01 -24.93 1.67
N HIS A 455 -0.83 -25.54 0.87
CA HIS A 455 -1.68 -26.65 1.27
C HIS A 455 -1.13 -28.03 0.81
N SER A 456 0.07 -28.04 0.19
CA SER A 456 0.74 -29.29 -0.20
C SER A 456 1.12 -30.06 1.06
N GLY A 457 0.59 -31.28 1.21
CA GLY A 457 0.80 -32.13 2.39
C GLY A 457 -0.39 -32.15 3.38
N LEU A 458 -1.40 -31.29 3.22
CA LEU A 458 -2.63 -31.39 4.00
C LEU A 458 -3.56 -32.45 3.40
N GLN A 459 -4.02 -33.36 4.25
CA GLN A 459 -5.01 -34.39 3.91
C GLN A 459 -6.43 -33.91 4.23
N THR A 460 -7.44 -34.55 3.65
CA THR A 460 -8.86 -34.26 3.91
C THR A 460 -9.19 -34.17 5.39
N GLN A 461 -8.66 -35.13 6.18
CA GLN A 461 -8.86 -35.17 7.63
C GLN A 461 -8.39 -33.91 8.35
N HIS A 462 -7.31 -33.26 7.88
CA HIS A 462 -6.82 -32.01 8.47
C HIS A 462 -7.83 -30.85 8.29
N TYR A 463 -8.51 -30.80 7.14
CA TYR A 463 -9.56 -29.79 6.89
C TYR A 463 -10.83 -30.06 7.71
N GLU A 464 -11.22 -31.31 7.86
CA GLU A 464 -12.38 -31.69 8.68
C GLU A 464 -12.15 -31.31 10.15
N ILE A 465 -10.95 -31.59 10.69
CA ILE A 465 -10.58 -31.20 12.05
C ILE A 465 -10.50 -29.69 12.19
N PHE A 466 -9.91 -28.98 11.20
CA PHE A 466 -9.88 -27.51 11.18
C PHE A 466 -11.30 -26.94 11.29
N ILE A 467 -12.23 -27.42 10.49
CA ILE A 467 -13.63 -26.98 10.48
C ILE A 467 -14.33 -27.29 11.82
N ALA A 468 -14.11 -28.49 12.35
CA ALA A 468 -14.68 -28.89 13.62
C ALA A 468 -14.18 -27.99 14.78
N GLN A 469 -12.88 -27.67 14.81
CA GLN A 469 -12.32 -26.77 15.79
C GLN A 469 -12.82 -25.33 15.61
N LEU A 470 -13.01 -24.88 14.37
CA LEU A 470 -13.57 -23.56 14.07
C LEU A 470 -14.99 -23.40 14.63
N ILE A 471 -15.87 -24.37 14.37
CA ILE A 471 -17.25 -24.37 14.88
C ILE A 471 -17.25 -24.44 16.43
N LYS A 472 -16.40 -25.29 17.00
CA LYS A 472 -16.26 -25.43 18.45
C LYS A 472 -15.86 -24.09 19.08
N THR A 473 -14.81 -23.47 18.57
CA THR A 473 -14.33 -22.20 19.09
C THR A 473 -15.34 -21.08 18.88
N ALA A 474 -16.08 -21.06 17.77
CA ALA A 474 -17.18 -20.13 17.57
C ALA A 474 -18.28 -20.31 18.62
N ALA A 475 -18.58 -21.54 18.99
CA ALA A 475 -19.54 -21.85 20.06
C ALA A 475 -19.09 -21.35 21.45
N GLU A 476 -17.78 -21.34 21.70
CA GLU A 476 -17.20 -20.86 22.96
C GLU A 476 -17.17 -19.31 23.06
N HIS A 477 -17.12 -18.62 21.92
CA HIS A 477 -16.94 -17.16 21.85
C HIS A 477 -18.19 -16.36 21.44
N ASP A 478 -19.21 -17.00 20.85
CA ASP A 478 -20.45 -16.31 20.51
C ASP A 478 -21.48 -16.43 21.64
N GLU A 479 -21.71 -15.35 22.39
CA GLU A 479 -22.67 -15.29 23.48
C GLU A 479 -24.12 -15.65 23.07
N LYS A 480 -24.43 -15.58 21.78
CA LYS A 480 -25.75 -15.94 21.21
C LYS A 480 -25.74 -17.31 20.58
N TRP A 481 -24.73 -18.14 20.87
CA TRP A 481 -24.64 -19.46 20.27
C TRP A 481 -25.86 -20.33 20.62
N ASN A 482 -26.40 -20.98 19.59
CA ASN A 482 -27.52 -21.91 19.72
C ASN A 482 -27.51 -22.91 18.56
N GLU A 483 -28.42 -23.88 18.59
CA GLU A 483 -28.51 -24.94 17.57
C GLU A 483 -28.81 -24.38 16.15
N ASP A 484 -29.49 -23.27 16.05
CA ASP A 484 -29.82 -22.58 14.79
C ASP A 484 -28.56 -21.97 14.16
N LEU A 485 -27.67 -21.37 15.01
CA LEU A 485 -26.38 -20.86 14.59
C LEU A 485 -25.43 -22.00 14.19
N ARG A 486 -25.40 -23.09 14.95
CA ARG A 486 -24.64 -24.27 14.57
C ARG A 486 -25.02 -24.78 13.19
N LYS A 487 -26.32 -24.96 12.92
CA LYS A 487 -26.81 -25.33 11.60
C LYS A 487 -26.49 -24.33 10.51
N ALA A 488 -26.46 -23.05 10.83
CA ALA A 488 -26.09 -21.99 9.91
C ALA A 488 -24.61 -22.09 9.51
N TRP A 489 -23.72 -22.31 10.46
CA TRP A 489 -22.31 -22.56 10.21
C TRP A 489 -22.08 -23.84 9.37
N GLU A 490 -22.70 -24.95 9.76
CA GLU A 490 -22.61 -26.23 9.05
C GLU A 490 -23.05 -26.09 7.58
N LYS A 491 -24.19 -25.44 7.31
CA LYS A 491 -24.68 -25.18 5.95
C LYS A 491 -23.76 -24.28 5.15
N THR A 492 -23.11 -23.32 5.80
CA THR A 492 -22.17 -22.39 5.15
C THR A 492 -20.89 -23.13 4.72
N ILE A 493 -20.45 -24.08 5.51
CA ILE A 493 -19.19 -24.81 5.30
C ILE A 493 -19.39 -26.06 4.43
N GLU A 494 -20.59 -26.61 4.36
CA GLU A 494 -20.93 -27.83 3.61
C GLU A 494 -20.41 -27.84 2.15
N PRO A 495 -20.49 -26.74 1.37
CA PRO A 495 -19.96 -26.71 0.01
C PRO A 495 -18.44 -26.92 -0.05
N ALA A 496 -17.70 -26.36 0.92
CA ALA A 496 -16.25 -26.53 1.00
C ALA A 496 -15.88 -27.97 1.32
N LEU A 497 -16.57 -28.59 2.28
CA LEU A 497 -16.35 -30.00 2.63
C LEU A 497 -16.63 -30.94 1.44
N LYS A 498 -17.68 -30.69 0.67
CA LYS A 498 -17.97 -31.50 -0.53
C LYS A 498 -16.84 -31.47 -1.55
N ILE A 499 -16.22 -30.29 -1.76
CA ILE A 499 -15.11 -30.13 -2.71
C ILE A 499 -13.84 -30.80 -2.18
N ILE A 500 -13.56 -30.68 -0.88
CA ILE A 500 -12.44 -31.34 -0.22
C ILE A 500 -12.57 -32.87 -0.36
N ASN A 501 -13.75 -33.42 -0.13
CA ASN A 501 -14.02 -34.86 -0.20
C ASN A 501 -13.96 -35.42 -1.63
N ILE A 502 -14.38 -34.63 -2.65
CA ILE A 502 -14.26 -35.04 -4.06
C ILE A 502 -12.79 -35.22 -4.46
N LYS A 503 -11.94 -34.27 -4.05
CA LYS A 503 -10.49 -34.30 -4.35
C LYS A 503 -9.74 -35.43 -3.62
N ALA A 504 -10.23 -35.86 -2.50
CA ALA A 504 -9.64 -37.02 -1.80
C ALA A 504 -9.98 -38.36 -2.45
N ALA A 505 -10.98 -38.35 -3.32
CA ALA A 505 -11.42 -39.55 -4.05
C ALA A 505 -10.80 -39.62 -5.47
N GLU A 506 -10.20 -38.54 -5.96
CA GLU A 506 -9.38 -38.48 -7.18
C GLU A 506 -7.90 -38.77 -6.87
#